data_66e7f9dd311864f6c05546cd82ea280a
#
_entry.id   66e7f9dd311864f6c05546cd82ea280a
#
_cell.length_a   1.000
_cell.length_b   1.000
_cell.length_c   1.000
_cell.angle_alpha   90.00
_cell.angle_beta   90.00
_cell.angle_gamma   90.00
#
_symmetry.space_group_name_H-M   'P 1'
#
loop_
_entity.id
_entity.type
_entity.pdbx_description
1 polymer ?
#
loop_
_entity_poly.entity_id
_entity_poly.type
_entity_poly.pdbx_seq_one_letter_code
_entity_poly.pdbx_strand_id
1 'polypeptide(L)'
;LLGLMLLLPWLIRNGLVAIKTDKLRFHFMRAGVGVTAMTCLFYSWGHLPLAQAALIKQTAPFFIPMIALFWLGERIGLMVKMAILIGFTGTAFILNPQEGALNIGVMIALVGAMLGALAKVTIRRMRDTEPAQRIVFYFAFFSALLSAMPAFMVWQPITIIQLFWLLILAATSTLAQLFLSKAYGLAPAGQLGPFTYGSVAFAALMGWWLWDEVLELNTWLGITLITSGGILAMTGKSPSSTAVAK
;
A
#
# COMPACT_ATOMS: atom_id res chain seq x y z
N LEU A 1 -9.98 7.06 -13.25
CA LEU A 1 -9.96 8.05 -14.34
C LEU A 1 -9.26 9.34 -13.92
N LEU A 2 -9.65 9.98 -12.82
CA LEU A 2 -9.03 11.25 -12.38
C LEU A 2 -7.50 11.15 -12.23
N GLY A 3 -7.00 10.04 -11.67
CA GLY A 3 -5.55 9.80 -11.57
C GLY A 3 -4.83 9.75 -12.93
N LEU A 4 -5.47 9.25 -13.99
CA LEU A 4 -4.94 9.29 -15.35
C LEU A 4 -4.86 10.73 -15.87
N MET A 5 -5.89 11.55 -15.64
CA MET A 5 -5.91 12.95 -16.04
C MET A 5 -4.75 13.73 -15.39
N LEU A 6 -4.42 13.44 -14.15
CA LEU A 6 -3.30 14.05 -13.45
C LEU A 6 -1.91 13.66 -14.01
N LEU A 7 -1.82 12.53 -14.73
CA LEU A 7 -0.61 12.10 -15.40
C LEU A 7 -0.50 12.57 -16.86
N LEU A 8 -1.58 13.17 -17.42
CA LEU A 8 -1.56 13.70 -18.78
C LEU A 8 -0.46 14.72 -19.05
N PRO A 9 -0.17 15.71 -18.15
CA PRO A 9 0.92 16.66 -18.38
C PRO A 9 2.28 15.97 -18.52
N TRP A 10 2.51 14.91 -17.75
CA TRP A 10 3.73 14.11 -17.90
C TRP A 10 3.76 13.38 -19.23
N LEU A 11 2.64 12.79 -19.67
CA LEU A 11 2.54 12.07 -20.94
C LEU A 11 2.73 13.02 -22.13
N ILE A 12 2.12 14.21 -22.11
CA ILE A 12 2.25 15.22 -23.15
C ILE A 12 3.71 15.67 -23.30
N ARG A 13 4.42 15.88 -22.18
CA ARG A 13 5.82 16.33 -22.21
C ARG A 13 6.78 15.27 -22.74
N ASN A 14 6.53 14.00 -22.47
CA ASN A 14 7.45 12.91 -22.79
C ASN A 14 6.99 12.08 -24.01
N GLY A 15 5.80 12.36 -24.56
CA GLY A 15 5.23 11.67 -25.70
C GLY A 15 4.85 10.20 -25.42
N LEU A 16 4.31 9.53 -26.44
CA LEU A 16 3.87 8.13 -26.33
C LEU A 16 5.01 7.13 -26.09
N VAL A 17 6.25 7.51 -26.35
CA VAL A 17 7.43 6.68 -26.03
C VAL A 17 7.57 6.46 -24.53
N ALA A 18 7.12 7.40 -23.70
CA ALA A 18 7.17 7.27 -22.25
C ALA A 18 6.35 6.11 -21.69
N ILE A 19 5.30 5.68 -22.40
CA ILE A 19 4.47 4.54 -22.00
C ILE A 19 4.85 3.22 -22.68
N LYS A 20 5.83 3.22 -23.58
CA LYS A 20 6.29 1.99 -24.23
C LYS A 20 6.95 1.07 -23.19
N THR A 21 6.50 -0.20 -23.12
CA THR A 21 6.98 -1.19 -22.17
C THR A 21 6.96 -2.60 -22.75
N ASP A 22 7.95 -3.41 -22.38
CA ASP A 22 7.97 -4.85 -22.65
C ASP A 22 7.45 -5.66 -21.43
N LYS A 23 7.05 -4.96 -20.36
CA LYS A 23 6.60 -5.56 -19.10
C LYS A 23 5.09 -5.45 -18.88
N LEU A 24 4.29 -5.34 -19.94
CA LEU A 24 2.85 -5.11 -19.88
C LEU A 24 2.12 -6.12 -18.98
N ARG A 25 2.54 -7.38 -18.99
CA ARG A 25 2.00 -8.44 -18.12
C ARG A 25 2.14 -8.12 -16.62
N PHE A 26 3.27 -7.53 -16.22
CA PHE A 26 3.48 -7.14 -14.82
C PHE A 26 2.67 -5.92 -14.43
N HIS A 27 2.48 -4.97 -15.33
CA HIS A 27 1.59 -3.83 -15.12
C HIS A 27 0.14 -4.29 -14.95
N PHE A 28 -0.34 -5.19 -15.83
CA PHE A 28 -1.68 -5.74 -15.72
C PHE A 28 -1.85 -6.56 -14.42
N MET A 29 -0.89 -7.43 -14.10
CA MET A 29 -0.89 -8.20 -12.86
C MET A 29 -0.93 -7.27 -11.62
N ARG A 30 -0.10 -6.21 -11.59
CA ARG A 30 -0.10 -5.24 -10.49
C ARG A 30 -1.46 -4.57 -10.32
N ALA A 31 -2.09 -4.17 -11.43
CA ALA A 31 -3.40 -3.54 -11.37
C ALA A 31 -4.49 -4.53 -10.93
N GLY A 32 -4.53 -5.72 -11.50
CA GLY A 32 -5.48 -6.75 -11.13
C GLY A 32 -5.39 -7.14 -9.66
N VAL A 33 -4.16 -7.46 -9.20
CA VAL A 33 -3.91 -7.79 -7.79
C VAL A 33 -4.25 -6.59 -6.89
N GLY A 34 -3.91 -5.37 -7.30
CA GLY A 34 -4.20 -4.15 -6.53
C GLY A 34 -5.69 -3.84 -6.43
N VAL A 35 -6.45 -3.99 -7.52
CA VAL A 35 -7.91 -3.82 -7.52
C VAL A 35 -8.57 -4.88 -6.66
N THR A 36 -8.19 -6.15 -6.80
CA THR A 36 -8.72 -7.24 -5.98
C THR A 36 -8.41 -7.01 -4.49
N ALA A 37 -7.18 -6.60 -4.14
CA ALA A 37 -6.82 -6.26 -2.77
C ALA A 37 -7.73 -5.15 -2.20
N MET A 38 -8.02 -4.12 -3.01
CA MET A 38 -8.89 -3.01 -2.63
C MET A 38 -10.34 -3.47 -2.43
N THR A 39 -10.83 -4.32 -3.32
CA THR A 39 -12.18 -4.91 -3.20
C THR A 39 -12.31 -5.75 -1.92
N CYS A 40 -11.29 -6.57 -1.60
CA CYS A 40 -11.25 -7.32 -0.34
C CYS A 40 -11.28 -6.38 0.88
N LEU A 41 -10.55 -5.25 0.82
CA LEU A 41 -10.52 -4.26 1.89
C LEU A 41 -11.90 -3.61 2.10
N PHE A 42 -12.53 -3.14 1.03
CA PHE A 42 -13.88 -2.53 1.10
C PHE A 42 -14.93 -3.54 1.59
N TYR A 43 -14.87 -4.78 1.11
CA TYR A 43 -15.72 -5.84 1.63
C TYR A 43 -15.55 -6.02 3.14
N SER A 44 -14.31 -6.05 3.61
CA SER A 44 -13.99 -6.22 5.02
C SER A 44 -14.50 -5.07 5.88
N TRP A 45 -14.45 -3.83 5.39
CA TRP A 45 -14.99 -2.66 6.10
C TRP A 45 -16.54 -2.71 6.25
N GLY A 46 -17.22 -3.40 5.35
CA GLY A 46 -18.67 -3.61 5.45
C GLY A 46 -19.09 -4.75 6.38
N HIS A 47 -18.13 -5.63 6.79
CA HIS A 47 -18.45 -6.87 7.51
C HIS A 47 -17.68 -7.05 8.83
N LEU A 48 -16.69 -6.20 9.10
CA LEU A 48 -15.88 -6.22 10.31
C LEU A 48 -15.88 -4.85 11.00
N PRO A 49 -15.64 -4.80 12.32
CA PRO A 49 -15.29 -3.55 12.99
C PRO A 49 -14.11 -2.91 12.27
N LEU A 50 -14.17 -1.59 12.06
CA LEU A 50 -13.21 -0.85 11.27
C LEU A 50 -11.77 -1.02 11.78
N ALA A 51 -11.60 -1.00 13.10
CA ALA A 51 -10.30 -1.21 13.75
C ALA A 51 -9.74 -2.61 13.47
N GLN A 52 -10.59 -3.65 13.51
CA GLN A 52 -10.18 -5.02 13.20
C GLN A 52 -9.76 -5.17 11.73
N ALA A 53 -10.56 -4.67 10.80
CA ALA A 53 -10.22 -4.70 9.36
C ALA A 53 -8.94 -3.91 9.06
N ALA A 54 -8.75 -2.76 9.72
CA ALA A 54 -7.54 -1.96 9.59
C ALA A 54 -6.31 -2.70 10.13
N LEU A 55 -6.41 -3.38 11.29
CA LEU A 55 -5.30 -4.16 11.84
C LEU A 55 -4.94 -5.34 10.93
N ILE A 56 -5.93 -6.05 10.38
CA ILE A 56 -5.67 -7.16 9.45
C ILE A 56 -4.97 -6.65 8.18
N LYS A 57 -5.37 -5.50 7.63
CA LYS A 57 -4.66 -4.86 6.50
C LYS A 57 -3.18 -4.61 6.83
N GLN A 58 -2.88 -4.26 8.08
CA GLN A 58 -1.50 -4.02 8.53
C GLN A 58 -0.69 -5.30 8.76
N THR A 59 -1.23 -6.48 8.44
CA THR A 59 -0.43 -7.69 8.32
C THR A 59 0.37 -7.77 7.00
N ALA A 60 0.09 -6.90 6.02
CA ALA A 60 0.79 -6.86 4.74
C ALA A 60 2.33 -6.82 4.86
N PRO A 61 2.97 -6.09 5.79
CA PRO A 61 4.42 -6.11 6.00
C PRO A 61 5.02 -7.46 6.34
N PHE A 62 4.24 -8.41 6.85
CA PHE A 62 4.71 -9.79 7.06
C PHE A 62 4.79 -10.55 5.73
N PHE A 63 3.84 -10.31 4.82
CA PHE A 63 3.82 -10.98 3.51
C PHE A 63 4.84 -10.39 2.53
N ILE A 64 5.17 -9.09 2.62
CA ILE A 64 6.12 -8.44 1.71
C ILE A 64 7.48 -9.16 1.67
N PRO A 65 8.18 -9.38 2.81
CA PRO A 65 9.47 -10.06 2.78
C PRO A 65 9.37 -11.53 2.39
N MET A 66 8.27 -12.20 2.70
CA MET A 66 8.05 -13.59 2.27
C MET A 66 7.98 -13.65 0.74
N ILE A 67 7.13 -12.83 0.13
CA ILE A 67 6.98 -12.78 -1.33
C ILE A 67 8.28 -12.31 -1.99
N ALA A 68 8.97 -11.31 -1.42
CA ALA A 68 10.24 -10.80 -1.94
C ALA A 68 11.34 -11.87 -1.88
N LEU A 69 11.39 -12.70 -0.83
CA LEU A 69 12.34 -13.80 -0.73
C LEU A 69 12.12 -14.82 -1.85
N PHE A 70 10.88 -15.29 -2.05
CA PHE A 70 10.59 -16.33 -3.05
C PHE A 70 10.64 -15.82 -4.48
N TRP A 71 10.28 -14.58 -4.71
CA TRP A 71 10.15 -14.05 -6.08
C TRP A 71 11.32 -13.18 -6.54
N LEU A 72 11.98 -12.48 -5.62
CA LEU A 72 13.11 -11.58 -5.92
C LEU A 72 14.45 -12.09 -5.37
N GLY A 73 14.43 -13.13 -4.50
CA GLY A 73 15.62 -13.58 -3.79
C GLY A 73 16.10 -12.59 -2.71
N GLU A 74 15.29 -11.59 -2.36
CA GLU A 74 15.65 -10.58 -1.36
C GLU A 74 15.51 -11.16 0.06
N ARG A 75 16.62 -11.19 0.81
CA ARG A 75 16.61 -11.59 2.22
C ARG A 75 16.56 -10.34 3.11
N ILE A 76 15.82 -10.44 4.21
CA ILE A 76 15.78 -9.38 5.22
C ILE A 76 16.62 -9.75 6.43
N GLY A 77 17.32 -8.76 6.99
CA GLY A 77 18.07 -8.90 8.23
C GLY A 77 17.17 -8.99 9.46
N LEU A 78 17.76 -9.41 10.58
CA LEU A 78 17.05 -9.54 11.87
C LEU A 78 16.41 -8.21 12.31
N MET A 79 17.11 -7.08 12.12
CA MET A 79 16.61 -5.75 12.48
C MET A 79 15.29 -5.40 11.77
N VAL A 80 15.16 -5.75 10.48
CA VAL A 80 13.91 -5.53 9.73
C VAL A 80 12.80 -6.44 10.24
N LYS A 81 13.09 -7.69 10.62
CA LYS A 81 12.12 -8.60 11.22
C LYS A 81 11.60 -8.04 12.55
N MET A 82 12.50 -7.55 13.41
CA MET A 82 12.13 -6.91 14.67
C MET A 82 11.33 -5.63 14.43
N ALA A 83 11.70 -4.82 13.45
CA ALA A 83 10.96 -3.61 13.06
C ALA A 83 9.52 -3.90 12.65
N ILE A 84 9.29 -5.00 11.91
CA ILE A 84 7.96 -5.45 11.52
C ILE A 84 7.13 -5.81 12.76
N LEU A 85 7.70 -6.58 13.69
CA LEU A 85 7.01 -6.99 14.92
C LEU A 85 6.68 -5.78 15.80
N ILE A 86 7.66 -4.90 16.05
CA ILE A 86 7.48 -3.69 16.86
C ILE A 86 6.42 -2.77 16.25
N GLY A 87 6.48 -2.51 14.94
CA GLY A 87 5.51 -1.65 14.27
C GLY A 87 4.10 -2.26 14.24
N PHE A 88 3.98 -3.57 14.10
CA PHE A 88 2.69 -4.26 14.20
C PHE A 88 2.11 -4.18 15.61
N THR A 89 2.92 -4.39 16.63
CA THR A 89 2.49 -4.23 18.03
C THR A 89 2.01 -2.80 18.29
N GLY A 90 2.77 -1.79 17.83
CA GLY A 90 2.34 -0.38 17.94
C GLY A 90 1.02 -0.11 17.23
N THR A 91 0.80 -0.71 16.06
CA THR A 91 -0.47 -0.63 15.33
C THR A 91 -1.62 -1.25 16.12
N ALA A 92 -1.38 -2.40 16.77
CA ALA A 92 -2.39 -3.05 17.60
C ALA A 92 -2.79 -2.18 18.81
N PHE A 93 -1.83 -1.47 19.43
CA PHE A 93 -2.13 -0.53 20.52
C PHE A 93 -3.03 0.64 20.05
N ILE A 94 -2.77 1.22 18.88
CA ILE A 94 -3.59 2.33 18.35
C ILE A 94 -4.98 1.85 17.96
N LEU A 95 -5.08 0.74 17.23
CA LEU A 95 -6.35 0.27 16.69
C LEU A 95 -7.22 -0.42 17.74
N ASN A 96 -6.60 -0.89 18.85
CA ASN A 96 -7.28 -1.52 19.97
C ASN A 96 -8.48 -2.41 19.54
N PRO A 97 -8.26 -3.46 18.73
CA PRO A 97 -9.35 -4.24 18.14
C PRO A 97 -10.09 -4.99 19.25
N GLN A 98 -11.41 -4.86 19.25
CA GLN A 98 -12.27 -5.70 20.10
C GLN A 98 -12.16 -7.15 19.65
N GLU A 99 -12.34 -8.09 20.58
CA GLU A 99 -12.36 -9.51 20.27
C GLU A 99 -13.45 -9.81 19.23
N GLY A 100 -13.09 -10.47 18.15
CA GLY A 100 -14.00 -10.88 17.09
C GLY A 100 -13.76 -12.34 16.69
N ALA A 101 -14.84 -13.08 16.46
CA ALA A 101 -14.74 -14.44 15.95
C ALA A 101 -14.11 -14.45 14.55
N LEU A 102 -13.37 -15.52 14.26
CA LEU A 102 -12.91 -15.81 12.90
C LEU A 102 -14.12 -16.00 12.00
N ASN A 103 -14.28 -15.13 11.02
CA ASN A 103 -15.37 -15.17 10.05
C ASN A 103 -14.81 -14.97 8.63
N ILE A 104 -15.70 -15.10 7.64
CA ILE A 104 -15.32 -14.94 6.23
C ILE A 104 -14.72 -13.55 5.93
N GLY A 105 -15.16 -12.52 6.62
CA GLY A 105 -14.60 -11.15 6.49
C GLY A 105 -13.14 -11.09 6.87
N VAL A 106 -12.73 -11.78 7.95
CA VAL A 106 -11.32 -11.89 8.37
C VAL A 106 -10.47 -12.59 7.30
N MET A 107 -10.98 -13.70 6.74
CA MET A 107 -10.28 -14.44 5.68
C MET A 107 -10.08 -13.57 4.44
N ILE A 108 -11.12 -12.86 4.01
CA ILE A 108 -11.06 -11.94 2.86
C ILE A 108 -10.10 -10.79 3.14
N ALA A 109 -10.10 -10.22 4.35
CA ALA A 109 -9.16 -9.18 4.75
C ALA A 109 -7.69 -9.65 4.67
N LEU A 110 -7.39 -10.86 5.16
CA LEU A 110 -6.05 -11.45 5.08
C LEU A 110 -5.60 -11.69 3.63
N VAL A 111 -6.50 -12.23 2.78
CA VAL A 111 -6.23 -12.36 1.35
C VAL A 111 -5.96 -10.99 0.73
N GLY A 112 -6.75 -9.96 1.08
CA GLY A 112 -6.53 -8.58 0.63
C GLY A 112 -5.17 -8.03 1.06
N ALA A 113 -4.72 -8.28 2.30
CA ALA A 113 -3.42 -7.87 2.79
C ALA A 113 -2.27 -8.56 2.03
N MET A 114 -2.38 -9.86 1.78
CA MET A 114 -1.42 -10.64 0.99
C MET A 114 -1.34 -10.13 -0.47
N LEU A 115 -2.47 -9.91 -1.11
CA LEU A 115 -2.53 -9.35 -2.47
C LEU A 115 -1.96 -7.92 -2.51
N GLY A 116 -2.23 -7.09 -1.50
CA GLY A 116 -1.63 -5.77 -1.36
C GLY A 116 -0.11 -5.82 -1.22
N ALA A 117 0.42 -6.81 -0.51
CA ALA A 117 1.85 -7.07 -0.44
C ALA A 117 2.42 -7.50 -1.81
N LEU A 118 1.75 -8.40 -2.52
CA LEU A 118 2.14 -8.85 -3.85
C LEU A 118 2.18 -7.67 -4.85
N ALA A 119 1.18 -6.77 -4.81
CA ALA A 119 1.16 -5.58 -5.66
C ALA A 119 2.40 -4.69 -5.42
N LYS A 120 2.85 -4.53 -4.17
CA LYS A 120 4.05 -3.76 -3.81
C LYS A 120 5.33 -4.45 -4.29
N VAL A 121 5.45 -5.76 -4.10
CA VAL A 121 6.61 -6.53 -4.57
C VAL A 121 6.68 -6.54 -6.10
N THR A 122 5.54 -6.51 -6.80
CA THR A 122 5.51 -6.37 -8.26
C THR A 122 6.13 -5.05 -8.73
N ILE A 123 5.93 -3.93 -8.00
CA ILE A 123 6.61 -2.67 -8.29
C ILE A 123 8.13 -2.87 -8.21
N ARG A 124 8.60 -3.51 -7.15
CA ARG A 124 10.01 -3.81 -6.94
C ARG A 124 10.59 -4.66 -8.07
N ARG A 125 9.83 -5.63 -8.58
CA ARG A 125 10.22 -6.48 -9.71
C ARG A 125 10.44 -5.71 -11.00
N MET A 126 9.71 -4.61 -11.22
CA MET A 126 9.79 -3.79 -12.44
C MET A 126 10.82 -2.65 -12.36
N ARG A 127 11.45 -2.43 -11.22
CA ARG A 127 12.27 -1.23 -10.94
C ARG A 127 13.36 -0.92 -11.95
N ASP A 128 14.01 -1.97 -12.51
CA ASP A 128 15.19 -1.83 -13.35
C ASP A 128 14.85 -1.41 -14.79
N THR A 129 13.59 -1.58 -15.19
CA THR A 129 13.13 -1.32 -16.58
C THR A 129 12.03 -0.27 -16.66
N GLU A 130 11.32 -0.01 -15.55
CA GLU A 130 10.11 0.80 -15.55
C GLU A 130 10.24 2.02 -14.61
N PRO A 131 10.20 3.25 -15.12
CA PRO A 131 10.15 4.44 -14.28
C PRO A 131 8.85 4.50 -13.48
N ALA A 132 8.89 5.13 -12.29
CA ALA A 132 7.75 5.19 -11.39
C ALA A 132 6.48 5.76 -12.03
N GLN A 133 6.63 6.77 -12.89
CA GLN A 133 5.51 7.39 -13.60
C GLN A 133 4.79 6.41 -14.54
N ARG A 134 5.56 5.56 -15.26
CA ARG A 134 5.00 4.52 -16.14
C ARG A 134 4.26 3.47 -15.33
N ILE A 135 4.81 3.04 -14.19
CA ILE A 135 4.17 2.08 -13.29
C ILE A 135 2.83 2.63 -12.79
N VAL A 136 2.79 3.90 -12.39
CA VAL A 136 1.57 4.54 -11.89
C VAL A 136 0.57 4.78 -13.02
N PHE A 137 1.02 5.15 -14.22
CA PHE A 137 0.16 5.31 -15.39
C PHE A 137 -0.58 4.01 -15.72
N TYR A 138 0.13 2.92 -15.89
CA TYR A 138 -0.49 1.62 -16.20
C TYR A 138 -1.37 1.11 -15.05
N PHE A 139 -0.98 1.36 -13.83
CA PHE A 139 -1.84 1.04 -12.68
C PHE A 139 -3.17 1.80 -12.75
N ALA A 140 -3.14 3.11 -12.98
CA ALA A 140 -4.34 3.92 -13.09
C ALA A 140 -5.19 3.50 -14.32
N PHE A 141 -4.54 3.20 -15.45
CA PHE A 141 -5.20 2.77 -16.68
C PHE A 141 -5.93 1.42 -16.50
N PHE A 142 -5.21 0.38 -16.08
CA PHE A 142 -5.81 -0.93 -15.91
C PHE A 142 -6.80 -0.99 -14.74
N SER A 143 -6.55 -0.25 -13.66
CA SER A 143 -7.51 -0.16 -12.56
C SER A 143 -8.80 0.52 -13.00
N ALA A 144 -8.73 1.58 -13.80
CA ALA A 144 -9.91 2.22 -14.37
C ALA A 144 -10.67 1.26 -15.29
N LEU A 145 -9.97 0.51 -16.13
CA LEU A 145 -10.57 -0.48 -17.03
C LEU A 145 -11.26 -1.60 -16.25
N LEU A 146 -10.59 -2.20 -15.26
CA LEU A 146 -11.12 -3.28 -14.44
C LEU A 146 -12.31 -2.84 -13.58
N SER A 147 -12.32 -1.58 -13.14
CA SER A 147 -13.41 -1.02 -12.32
C SER A 147 -14.55 -0.42 -13.15
N ALA A 148 -14.38 -0.27 -14.46
CA ALA A 148 -15.38 0.39 -15.32
C ALA A 148 -16.71 -0.35 -15.33
N MET A 149 -16.70 -1.67 -15.52
CA MET A 149 -17.93 -2.47 -15.59
C MET A 149 -18.72 -2.44 -14.28
N PRO A 150 -18.16 -2.77 -13.10
CA PRO A 150 -18.92 -2.66 -11.85
C PRO A 150 -19.34 -1.21 -11.54
N ALA A 151 -18.50 -0.21 -11.86
CA ALA A 151 -18.87 1.19 -11.66
C ALA A 151 -20.07 1.61 -12.53
N PHE A 152 -20.12 1.12 -13.76
CA PHE A 152 -21.26 1.41 -14.65
C PHE A 152 -22.57 0.80 -14.13
N MET A 153 -22.52 -0.39 -13.53
CA MET A 153 -23.70 -1.09 -13.02
C MET A 153 -24.32 -0.41 -11.78
N VAL A 154 -23.52 0.30 -10.98
CA VAL A 154 -23.94 0.96 -9.74
C VAL A 154 -23.79 2.48 -9.80
N TRP A 155 -23.71 3.03 -10.99
CA TRP A 155 -23.44 4.45 -11.20
C TRP A 155 -24.54 5.32 -10.57
N GLN A 156 -24.11 6.30 -9.81
CA GLN A 156 -24.98 7.36 -9.29
C GLN A 156 -24.40 8.73 -9.69
N PRO A 157 -25.26 9.72 -9.99
CA PRO A 157 -24.79 11.06 -10.29
C PRO A 157 -24.05 11.67 -9.08
N ILE A 158 -22.87 12.24 -9.34
CA ILE A 158 -22.05 12.89 -8.32
C ILE A 158 -22.33 14.39 -8.27
N THR A 159 -22.41 14.91 -7.05
CA THR A 159 -22.55 16.35 -6.81
C THR A 159 -21.21 17.07 -7.01
N ILE A 160 -21.25 18.38 -7.20
CA ILE A 160 -20.04 19.20 -7.37
C ILE A 160 -19.12 19.12 -6.14
N ILE A 161 -19.69 19.02 -4.94
CA ILE A 161 -18.93 18.89 -3.68
C ILE A 161 -18.23 17.53 -3.63
N GLN A 162 -18.92 16.45 -4.02
CA GLN A 162 -18.31 15.13 -4.12
C GLN A 162 -17.19 15.10 -5.18
N LEU A 163 -17.38 15.78 -6.31
CA LEU A 163 -16.35 15.89 -7.34
C LEU A 163 -15.11 16.60 -6.80
N PHE A 164 -15.27 17.67 -6.03
CA PHE A 164 -14.15 18.38 -5.40
C PHE A 164 -13.34 17.44 -4.47
N TRP A 165 -13.99 16.69 -3.60
CA TRP A 165 -13.32 15.73 -2.72
C TRP A 165 -12.68 14.57 -3.47
N LEU A 166 -13.32 14.09 -4.54
CA LEU A 166 -12.75 13.05 -5.41
C LEU A 166 -11.49 13.54 -6.14
N LEU A 167 -11.42 14.80 -6.54
CA LEU A 167 -10.22 15.40 -7.13
C LEU A 167 -9.07 15.46 -6.13
N ILE A 168 -9.32 15.88 -4.90
CA ILE A 168 -8.31 15.89 -3.83
C ILE A 168 -7.83 14.45 -3.55
N LEU A 169 -8.75 13.50 -3.42
CA LEU A 169 -8.43 12.09 -3.21
C LEU A 169 -7.60 11.52 -4.37
N ALA A 170 -7.94 11.83 -5.61
CA ALA A 170 -7.21 11.38 -6.78
C ALA A 170 -5.81 11.98 -6.83
N ALA A 171 -5.65 13.27 -6.51
CA ALA A 171 -4.37 13.95 -6.50
C ALA A 171 -3.44 13.35 -5.41
N THR A 172 -3.92 13.26 -4.18
CA THR A 172 -3.15 12.70 -3.06
C THR A 172 -2.81 11.23 -3.28
N SER A 173 -3.75 10.43 -3.78
CA SER A 173 -3.52 9.02 -4.10
C SER A 173 -2.50 8.85 -5.24
N THR A 174 -2.58 9.66 -6.30
CA THR A 174 -1.63 9.58 -7.41
C THR A 174 -0.22 9.95 -6.94
N LEU A 175 -0.09 11.01 -6.13
CA LEU A 175 1.18 11.42 -5.54
C LEU A 175 1.73 10.32 -4.63
N ALA A 176 0.90 9.73 -3.78
CA ALA A 176 1.29 8.61 -2.92
C ALA A 176 1.78 7.40 -3.73
N GLN A 177 1.10 7.06 -4.83
CA GLN A 177 1.52 5.97 -5.72
C GLN A 177 2.86 6.27 -6.42
N LEU A 178 3.15 7.53 -6.78
CA LEU A 178 4.43 7.93 -7.33
C LEU A 178 5.55 7.79 -6.31
N PHE A 179 5.36 8.28 -5.09
CA PHE A 179 6.35 8.12 -4.00
C PHE A 179 6.54 6.65 -3.63
N LEU A 180 5.47 5.89 -3.53
CA LEU A 180 5.51 4.45 -3.28
C LEU A 180 6.35 3.74 -4.35
N SER A 181 6.07 4.01 -5.63
CA SER A 181 6.78 3.39 -6.74
C SER A 181 8.27 3.77 -6.75
N LYS A 182 8.60 5.03 -6.43
CA LYS A 182 9.99 5.47 -6.27
C LYS A 182 10.68 4.76 -5.10
N ALA A 183 10.02 4.68 -3.94
CA ALA A 183 10.59 4.04 -2.75
C ALA A 183 10.93 2.56 -3.02
N TYR A 184 10.01 1.81 -3.64
CA TYR A 184 10.25 0.41 -4.03
C TYR A 184 11.29 0.27 -5.14
N GLY A 185 11.60 1.32 -5.88
CA GLY A 185 12.74 1.40 -6.79
C GLY A 185 14.08 1.53 -6.07
N LEU A 186 14.13 2.22 -4.93
CA LEU A 186 15.36 2.61 -4.23
C LEU A 186 15.80 1.62 -3.14
N ALA A 187 14.86 0.91 -2.52
CA ALA A 187 15.16 0.04 -1.38
C ALA A 187 14.54 -1.36 -1.51
N PRO A 188 15.11 -2.39 -0.85
CA PRO A 188 14.53 -3.73 -0.80
C PRO A 188 13.10 -3.71 -0.27
N ALA A 189 12.23 -4.55 -0.87
CA ALA A 189 10.81 -4.55 -0.56
C ALA A 189 10.54 -4.84 0.94
N GLY A 190 11.25 -5.79 1.53
CA GLY A 190 11.10 -6.13 2.94
C GLY A 190 11.48 -5.00 3.89
N GLN A 191 12.46 -4.16 3.54
CA GLN A 191 12.90 -3.02 4.35
C GLN A 191 11.85 -1.90 4.38
N LEU A 192 11.05 -1.78 3.32
CA LEU A 192 9.98 -0.77 3.24
C LEU A 192 8.70 -1.19 3.98
N GLY A 193 8.56 -2.48 4.30
CA GLY A 193 7.38 -3.00 5.02
C GLY A 193 7.01 -2.22 6.27
N PRO A 194 7.92 -2.04 7.26
CA PRO A 194 7.64 -1.35 8.52
C PRO A 194 7.12 0.08 8.36
N PHE A 195 7.53 0.80 7.31
CA PHE A 195 7.08 2.17 7.06
C PHE A 195 5.58 2.27 6.73
N THR A 196 4.95 1.18 6.33
CA THR A 196 3.50 1.19 6.07
C THR A 196 2.69 1.38 7.34
N TYR A 197 3.22 1.04 8.50
CA TYR A 197 2.58 1.29 9.80
C TYR A 197 2.47 2.79 10.12
N GLY A 198 3.35 3.61 9.57
CA GLY A 198 3.29 5.08 9.70
C GLY A 198 1.94 5.66 9.32
N SER A 199 1.22 5.04 8.38
CA SER A 199 -0.13 5.48 8.00
C SER A 199 -1.12 5.46 9.18
N VAL A 200 -0.98 4.53 10.12
CA VAL A 200 -1.85 4.43 11.30
C VAL A 200 -1.50 5.53 12.31
N ALA A 201 -0.21 5.76 12.54
CA ALA A 201 0.25 6.87 13.39
C ALA A 201 -0.19 8.23 12.84
N PHE A 202 -0.04 8.45 11.53
CA PHE A 202 -0.52 9.68 10.88
C PHE A 202 -2.04 9.82 10.95
N ALA A 203 -2.80 8.72 10.78
CA ALA A 203 -4.26 8.77 10.92
C ALA A 203 -4.69 9.19 12.33
N ALA A 204 -4.06 8.63 13.37
CA ALA A 204 -4.33 9.02 14.76
C ALA A 204 -4.00 10.49 15.02
N LEU A 205 -2.86 10.98 14.54
CA LEU A 205 -2.48 12.39 14.68
C LEU A 205 -3.43 13.33 13.92
N MET A 206 -3.91 12.92 12.73
CA MET A 206 -4.91 13.70 11.97
C MET A 206 -6.26 13.71 12.68
N GLY A 207 -6.69 12.61 13.29
CA GLY A 207 -7.90 12.52 14.10
C GLY A 207 -7.86 13.52 15.26
N TRP A 208 -6.74 13.55 15.97
CA TRP A 208 -6.51 14.51 17.04
C TRP A 208 -6.54 15.98 16.54
N TRP A 209 -5.87 16.27 15.42
CA TRP A 209 -5.72 17.64 14.94
C TRP A 209 -6.97 18.18 14.23
N LEU A 210 -7.70 17.35 13.48
CA LEU A 210 -8.81 17.79 12.63
C LEU A 210 -10.18 17.57 13.26
N TRP A 211 -10.30 16.61 14.18
CA TRP A 211 -11.57 16.23 14.81
C TRP A 211 -11.53 16.30 16.34
N ASP A 212 -10.48 16.88 16.92
CA ASP A 212 -10.29 17.01 18.37
C ASP A 212 -10.41 15.66 19.12
N GLU A 213 -10.05 14.54 18.46
CA GLU A 213 -10.05 13.23 19.08
C GLU A 213 -9.02 13.17 20.19
N VAL A 214 -9.41 12.65 21.36
CA VAL A 214 -8.49 12.51 22.50
C VAL A 214 -7.55 11.33 22.25
N LEU A 215 -6.24 11.62 22.22
CA LEU A 215 -5.22 10.58 22.14
C LEU A 215 -5.01 9.93 23.51
N GLU A 216 -5.51 8.72 23.70
CA GLU A 216 -5.28 7.90 24.88
C GLU A 216 -3.81 7.49 24.99
N LEU A 217 -3.41 7.05 26.21
CA LEU A 217 -2.05 6.56 26.47
C LEU A 217 -1.63 5.46 25.48
N ASN A 218 -2.54 4.54 25.17
CA ASN A 218 -2.30 3.45 24.21
C ASN A 218 -1.94 3.97 22.81
N THR A 219 -2.57 5.07 22.38
CA THR A 219 -2.27 5.71 21.09
C THR A 219 -0.86 6.29 21.08
N TRP A 220 -0.46 6.99 22.15
CA TRP A 220 0.91 7.52 22.28
C TRP A 220 1.97 6.41 22.33
N LEU A 221 1.72 5.33 23.06
CA LEU A 221 2.59 4.15 23.08
C LEU A 221 2.71 3.53 21.69
N GLY A 222 1.58 3.40 20.98
CA GLY A 222 1.56 2.85 19.62
C GLY A 222 2.34 3.72 18.63
N ILE A 223 2.18 5.04 18.65
CA ILE A 223 2.95 5.97 17.81
C ILE A 223 4.45 5.83 18.07
N THR A 224 4.85 5.75 19.34
CA THR A 224 6.25 5.59 19.74
C THR A 224 6.83 4.27 19.22
N LEU A 225 6.10 3.17 19.35
CA LEU A 225 6.51 1.85 18.83
C LEU A 225 6.63 1.88 17.29
N ILE A 226 5.68 2.45 16.57
CA ILE A 226 5.72 2.56 15.11
C ILE A 226 6.93 3.37 14.66
N THR A 227 7.20 4.50 15.32
CA THR A 227 8.35 5.36 15.00
C THR A 227 9.66 4.63 15.27
N SER A 228 9.78 3.97 16.43
CA SER A 228 10.95 3.17 16.80
C SER A 228 11.19 2.02 15.79
N GLY A 229 10.13 1.32 15.37
CA GLY A 229 10.19 0.29 14.35
C GLY A 229 10.66 0.84 13.00
N GLY A 230 10.19 2.02 12.60
CA GLY A 230 10.64 2.71 11.38
C GLY A 230 12.14 3.04 11.42
N ILE A 231 12.61 3.61 12.54
CA ILE A 231 14.04 3.91 12.75
C ILE A 231 14.88 2.62 12.72
N LEU A 232 14.43 1.57 13.40
CA LEU A 232 15.12 0.28 13.41
C LEU A 232 15.22 -0.33 12.00
N ALA A 233 14.19 -0.19 11.17
CA ALA A 233 14.22 -0.66 9.78
C ALA A 233 15.27 0.06 8.94
N MET A 234 15.53 1.35 9.20
CA MET A 234 16.55 2.13 8.51
C MET A 234 17.97 1.68 8.86
N THR A 235 18.21 1.25 10.10
CA THR A 235 19.52 0.77 10.55
C THR A 235 19.83 -0.66 10.09
N GLY A 236 18.80 -1.41 9.72
CA GLY A 236 18.92 -2.79 9.24
C GLY A 236 19.61 -2.86 7.88
N LYS A 237 20.89 -3.24 7.85
CA LYS A 237 21.59 -3.57 6.60
C LYS A 237 20.91 -4.80 5.98
N SER A 238 20.35 -4.65 4.78
CA SER A 238 19.95 -5.81 3.98
C SER A 238 21.22 -6.59 3.61
N PRO A 239 21.29 -7.91 3.81
CA PRO A 239 22.40 -8.69 3.28
C PRO A 239 22.47 -8.44 1.77
N SER A 240 23.62 -7.96 1.29
CA SER A 240 23.82 -7.65 -0.12
C SER A 240 23.51 -8.87 -0.97
N SER A 241 22.76 -8.68 -2.05
CA SER A 241 22.42 -9.65 -3.09
C SER A 241 23.63 -10.17 -3.91
N THR A 242 24.85 -10.13 -3.37
CA THR A 242 26.09 -10.50 -4.08
C THR A 242 26.43 -11.98 -4.03
N ALA A 243 25.48 -12.85 -3.68
CA ALA A 243 25.77 -14.28 -3.53
C ALA A 243 24.91 -15.22 -4.39
N VAL A 244 24.37 -14.77 -5.52
CA VAL A 244 23.75 -15.70 -6.51
C VAL A 244 24.23 -15.32 -7.92
N ALA A 245 25.54 -15.38 -8.12
CA ALA A 245 26.19 -15.53 -9.41
C ALA A 245 27.25 -16.64 -9.25
N LYS A 246 26.80 -17.88 -9.19
CA LYS A 246 27.58 -19.08 -9.54
C LYS A 246 26.61 -20.16 -10.01
#